data_2cfe94da5189f216c4c61f74fe0e9f9b
#
_entry.id   2cfe94da5189f216c4c61f74fe0e9f9b
#
_cell.length_a   1.000
_cell.length_b   1.000
_cell.length_c   1.000
_cell.angle_alpha   90.00
_cell.angle_beta   90.00
_cell.angle_gamma   90.00
#
_symmetry.space_group_name_H-M   'P 1'
#
loop_
_entity.id
_entity.type
_entity.pdbx_description
1 polymer ?
#
loop_
_entity_poly.entity_id
_entity_poly.type
_entity_poly.pdbx_seq_one_letter_code
_entity_poly.pdbx_strand_id
1 'polypeptide(L)'
;MNDIRTASRLLLLTCVMLISPFVFSEELKVDNLLLNGFKSNEPDLQWYVQNDTVMGGRSEGGFSIVDEELLFSGVTNTNGGGFSSIRTQRFIKDLSGYSGVKLRVKADGRKYTWSIQTDARWRGRQVSYWADFKTIAGESEEIYIPFTEFAPQFRGFELDGPSLDLSKISEFALYQYDKTDGAFELKLLSVEAYTQ
;
A
#
# COMPACT_ATOMS: atom_id res chain seq x y z
N MET A 1 19.10 64.48 72.79
CA MET A 1 19.88 63.25 72.89
C MET A 1 18.87 62.13 72.70
N ASN A 2 18.56 61.74 71.49
CA ASN A 2 17.78 60.54 71.18
C ASN A 2 18.22 59.99 69.85
N ASP A 3 18.90 58.83 69.92
CA ASP A 3 19.34 58.03 68.74
C ASP A 3 18.10 57.37 68.11
N ILE A 4 17.89 57.57 66.81
CA ILE A 4 16.94 56.81 66.01
C ILE A 4 17.75 55.90 65.10
N ARG A 5 17.77 54.60 65.41
CA ARG A 5 18.33 53.53 64.54
C ARG A 5 17.33 53.16 63.47
N THR A 6 17.61 53.52 62.23
CA THR A 6 16.87 53.06 61.03
C THR A 6 17.33 51.66 60.63
N ALA A 7 16.45 50.68 60.79
CA ALA A 7 16.67 49.32 60.30
C ALA A 7 16.24 49.21 58.83
N SER A 8 17.23 49.06 57.95
CA SER A 8 17.03 48.82 56.53
C SER A 8 16.67 47.35 56.32
N ARG A 9 15.43 47.09 55.89
CA ARG A 9 15.00 45.72 55.50
C ARG A 9 15.35 45.51 54.04
N LEU A 10 16.35 44.66 53.78
CA LEU A 10 16.69 44.21 52.45
C LEU A 10 15.67 43.13 51.99
N LEU A 11 14.86 43.48 50.99
CA LEU A 11 13.88 42.58 50.38
C LEU A 11 14.63 41.74 49.31
N LEU A 12 14.91 40.47 49.63
CA LEU A 12 15.45 39.54 48.66
C LEU A 12 14.30 39.06 47.74
N LEU A 13 14.31 39.52 46.50
CA LEU A 13 13.37 39.03 45.47
C LEU A 13 13.98 37.74 44.87
N THR A 14 13.49 36.57 45.28
CA THR A 14 13.83 35.30 44.67
C THR A 14 13.03 35.13 43.36
N CYS A 15 13.68 35.33 42.24
CA CYS A 15 13.12 35.04 40.93
C CYS A 15 13.13 33.52 40.69
N VAL A 16 11.97 32.89 40.86
CA VAL A 16 11.79 31.47 40.52
C VAL A 16 11.59 31.39 39.02
N MET A 17 12.65 31.02 38.27
CA MET A 17 12.50 30.66 36.86
C MET A 17 11.77 29.32 36.76
N LEU A 18 10.52 29.36 36.33
CA LEU A 18 9.77 28.19 35.89
C LEU A 18 10.38 27.71 34.54
N ILE A 19 11.26 26.73 34.63
CA ILE A 19 11.73 26.00 33.46
C ILE A 19 10.59 25.05 33.05
N SER A 20 9.80 25.47 32.06
CA SER A 20 8.83 24.60 31.41
C SER A 20 9.59 23.52 30.65
N PRO A 21 9.36 22.21 30.91
CA PRO A 21 9.97 21.17 30.09
C PRO A 21 9.36 21.26 28.70
N PHE A 22 10.17 21.68 27.75
CA PHE A 22 9.84 21.58 26.34
C PHE A 22 9.85 20.08 25.99
N VAL A 23 8.67 19.44 26.01
CA VAL A 23 8.51 18.09 25.51
C VAL A 23 8.68 18.17 23.99
N PHE A 24 9.88 17.85 23.52
CA PHE A 24 10.12 17.60 22.12
C PHE A 24 9.37 16.29 21.78
N SER A 25 8.18 16.44 21.25
CA SER A 25 7.51 15.32 20.57
C SER A 25 8.32 15.07 19.31
N GLU A 26 9.21 14.10 19.34
CA GLU A 26 9.81 13.54 18.13
C GLU A 26 8.65 12.89 17.38
N GLU A 27 8.10 13.59 16.40
CA GLU A 27 7.19 13.01 15.43
C GLU A 27 7.99 11.88 14.76
N LEU A 28 7.67 10.63 15.12
CA LEU A 28 8.19 9.45 14.46
C LEU A 28 7.83 9.60 12.98
N LYS A 29 8.80 10.05 12.21
CA LYS A 29 8.69 10.17 10.77
C LYS A 29 8.60 8.75 10.23
N VAL A 30 7.38 8.32 9.99
CA VAL A 30 7.08 7.03 9.40
C VAL A 30 7.58 7.08 7.96
N ASP A 31 8.78 6.57 7.72
CA ASP A 31 9.34 6.49 6.39
C ASP A 31 8.67 5.34 5.64
N ASN A 32 7.76 5.67 4.73
CA ASN A 32 7.24 4.70 3.77
C ASN A 32 8.40 4.14 2.94
N LEU A 33 8.38 2.83 2.70
CA LEU A 33 9.34 2.19 1.83
C LEU A 33 8.79 2.15 0.40
N LEU A 34 9.40 2.85 -0.53
CA LEU A 34 9.07 2.72 -1.95
C LEU A 34 9.46 1.32 -2.43
N LEU A 35 8.46 0.54 -2.87
CA LEU A 35 8.63 -0.82 -3.39
C LEU A 35 8.72 -0.82 -4.92
N ASN A 36 7.93 0.01 -5.58
CA ASN A 36 7.96 0.25 -7.03
C ASN A 36 7.61 1.70 -7.33
N GLY A 37 8.43 2.34 -8.11
CA GLY A 37 8.14 3.58 -8.82
C GLY A 37 8.32 3.37 -10.31
N PHE A 38 8.11 4.42 -11.09
CA PHE A 38 8.16 4.30 -12.56
C PHE A 38 9.16 5.28 -13.18
N LYS A 39 9.93 6.00 -12.34
CA LYS A 39 11.05 6.81 -12.78
C LYS A 39 12.31 5.98 -12.94
N SER A 40 13.19 6.43 -13.80
CA SER A 40 14.40 5.66 -14.16
C SER A 40 15.36 5.35 -13.01
N ASN A 41 15.26 6.08 -11.89
CA ASN A 41 16.08 5.92 -10.68
C ASN A 41 15.32 5.31 -9.49
N GLU A 42 14.08 4.88 -9.70
CA GLU A 42 13.24 4.24 -8.68
C GLU A 42 13.28 2.71 -8.80
N PRO A 43 12.93 1.98 -7.73
CA PRO A 43 12.79 0.53 -7.79
C PRO A 43 11.78 0.10 -8.85
N ASP A 44 12.11 -0.95 -9.63
CA ASP A 44 11.23 -1.56 -10.63
C ASP A 44 11.12 -3.06 -10.37
N LEU A 45 9.90 -3.54 -10.14
CA LEU A 45 9.58 -4.95 -9.90
C LEU A 45 9.33 -5.73 -11.20
N GLN A 46 9.42 -5.09 -12.35
CA GLN A 46 9.24 -5.68 -13.69
C GLN A 46 7.89 -6.37 -13.86
N TRP A 47 6.94 -5.66 -14.45
CA TRP A 47 5.57 -6.12 -14.61
C TRP A 47 5.40 -6.98 -15.87
N TYR A 48 4.46 -7.93 -15.81
CA TYR A 48 3.99 -8.71 -16.94
C TYR A 48 2.48 -8.92 -16.88
N VAL A 49 1.87 -9.22 -18.03
CA VAL A 49 0.40 -9.40 -18.14
C VAL A 49 0.03 -10.87 -17.96
N GLN A 50 -1.07 -11.13 -17.25
CA GLN A 50 -1.75 -12.41 -17.21
C GLN A 50 -3.26 -12.22 -17.19
N ASN A 51 -3.92 -12.54 -18.31
CA ASN A 51 -5.37 -12.47 -18.46
C ASN A 51 -6.04 -13.83 -18.24
N ASP A 52 -7.36 -13.86 -18.17
CA ASP A 52 -8.18 -15.06 -18.03
C ASP A 52 -8.11 -16.00 -19.25
N THR A 53 -7.50 -15.59 -20.35
CA THR A 53 -7.22 -16.42 -21.52
C THR A 53 -6.44 -17.69 -21.16
N VAL A 54 -5.65 -17.69 -20.06
CA VAL A 54 -5.00 -18.91 -19.52
C VAL A 54 -5.98 -19.98 -19.03
N MET A 55 -7.27 -19.61 -18.89
CA MET A 55 -8.37 -20.49 -18.48
C MET A 55 -9.51 -20.57 -19.50
N GLY A 56 -9.29 -20.02 -20.72
CA GLY A 56 -10.30 -19.98 -21.79
C GLY A 56 -11.22 -18.76 -21.73
N GLY A 57 -10.91 -17.75 -20.90
CA GLY A 57 -11.61 -16.47 -20.86
C GLY A 57 -11.31 -15.59 -22.08
N ARG A 58 -11.99 -14.45 -22.14
CA ARG A 58 -11.95 -13.51 -23.28
C ARG A 58 -11.62 -12.08 -22.87
N SER A 59 -11.19 -11.87 -21.64
CA SER A 59 -10.74 -10.54 -21.21
C SER A 59 -9.41 -10.20 -21.87
N GLU A 60 -9.28 -8.95 -22.28
CA GLU A 60 -8.08 -8.41 -22.92
C GLU A 60 -7.62 -7.20 -22.10
N GLY A 61 -6.44 -7.30 -21.51
CA GLY A 61 -5.85 -6.20 -20.78
C GLY A 61 -4.34 -6.23 -20.91
N GLY A 62 -3.73 -5.07 -20.71
CA GLY A 62 -2.30 -4.88 -20.80
C GLY A 62 -1.85 -3.67 -20.00
N PHE A 63 -0.56 -3.41 -20.04
CA PHE A 63 -0.02 -2.19 -19.46
C PHE A 63 0.99 -1.52 -20.39
N SER A 64 1.17 -0.23 -20.17
CA SER A 64 2.28 0.56 -20.71
C SER A 64 2.82 1.48 -19.63
N ILE A 65 4.08 1.87 -19.74
CA ILE A 65 4.66 2.91 -18.88
C ILE A 65 4.83 4.15 -19.76
N VAL A 66 4.10 5.21 -19.40
CA VAL A 66 4.10 6.49 -20.12
C VAL A 66 4.16 7.61 -19.08
N ASP A 67 5.01 8.60 -19.31
CA ASP A 67 5.15 9.76 -18.42
C ASP A 67 5.41 9.38 -16.94
N GLU A 68 6.24 8.37 -16.72
CA GLU A 68 6.58 7.86 -15.38
C GLU A 68 5.39 7.30 -14.58
N GLU A 69 4.34 6.85 -15.27
CA GLU A 69 3.16 6.19 -14.72
C GLU A 69 2.94 4.83 -15.43
N LEU A 70 2.51 3.81 -14.68
CA LEU A 70 2.06 2.56 -15.28
C LEU A 70 0.56 2.67 -15.56
N LEU A 71 0.18 2.65 -16.83
CA LEU A 71 -1.21 2.57 -17.27
C LEU A 71 -1.61 1.10 -17.45
N PHE A 72 -2.51 0.59 -16.61
CA PHE A 72 -3.15 -0.72 -16.73
C PHE A 72 -4.55 -0.54 -17.28
N SER A 73 -4.82 -1.07 -18.47
CA SER A 73 -6.12 -0.87 -19.14
C SER A 73 -6.50 -2.07 -20.00
N GLY A 74 -7.78 -2.12 -20.37
CA GLY A 74 -8.30 -3.19 -21.21
C GLY A 74 -9.81 -3.31 -21.18
N VAL A 75 -10.30 -4.53 -21.47
CA VAL A 75 -11.73 -4.88 -21.43
C VAL A 75 -11.90 -6.21 -20.72
N THR A 76 -12.70 -6.24 -19.66
CA THR A 76 -13.12 -7.48 -19.01
C THR A 76 -14.33 -8.09 -19.70
N ASN A 77 -14.34 -9.43 -19.80
CA ASN A 77 -15.44 -10.22 -20.33
C ASN A 77 -15.69 -11.42 -19.39
N THR A 78 -16.86 -11.45 -18.76
CA THR A 78 -17.22 -12.47 -17.76
C THR A 78 -17.57 -13.84 -18.36
N ASN A 79 -17.68 -13.92 -19.70
CA ASN A 79 -17.96 -15.17 -20.39
C ASN A 79 -16.71 -16.08 -20.43
N GLY A 80 -16.66 -17.05 -19.54
CA GLY A 80 -15.57 -18.01 -19.41
C GLY A 80 -14.40 -17.54 -18.53
N GLY A 81 -14.50 -16.36 -17.88
CA GLY A 81 -13.46 -15.82 -17.02
C GLY A 81 -13.90 -14.56 -16.30
N GLY A 82 -13.40 -13.41 -16.75
CA GLY A 82 -13.78 -12.08 -16.25
C GLY A 82 -12.70 -11.40 -15.44
N PHE A 83 -11.41 -11.64 -15.75
CA PHE A 83 -10.32 -10.87 -15.16
C PHE A 83 -9.22 -10.52 -16.17
N SER A 84 -8.57 -9.41 -15.91
CA SER A 84 -7.26 -9.09 -16.39
C SER A 84 -6.34 -8.82 -15.21
N SER A 85 -5.06 -9.12 -15.32
CA SER A 85 -4.09 -8.79 -14.28
C SER A 85 -2.72 -8.43 -14.84
N ILE A 86 -2.02 -7.59 -14.09
CA ILE A 86 -0.59 -7.40 -14.21
C ILE A 86 0.08 -7.88 -12.92
N ARG A 87 1.27 -8.46 -13.07
CA ARG A 87 2.02 -9.09 -11.97
C ARG A 87 3.45 -8.68 -12.03
N THR A 88 4.11 -8.62 -10.88
CA THR A 88 5.55 -8.41 -10.83
C THR A 88 6.31 -9.70 -11.11
N GLN A 89 7.55 -9.59 -11.58
CA GLN A 89 8.49 -10.70 -11.48
C GLN A 89 8.72 -11.07 -10.01
N ARG A 90 9.19 -12.29 -9.77
CA ARG A 90 9.45 -12.75 -8.40
C ARG A 90 10.60 -12.00 -7.76
N PHE A 91 10.39 -11.61 -6.53
CA PHE A 91 11.38 -11.01 -5.64
C PHE A 91 11.28 -11.64 -4.24
N ILE A 92 12.11 -11.21 -3.31
CA ILE A 92 11.97 -11.57 -1.89
C ILE A 92 12.10 -10.28 -1.09
N LYS A 93 11.06 -9.99 -0.30
CA LYS A 93 11.03 -8.81 0.56
C LYS A 93 10.41 -9.13 1.91
N ASP A 94 11.10 -8.73 2.98
CA ASP A 94 10.55 -8.72 4.33
C ASP A 94 9.82 -7.39 4.55
N LEU A 95 8.51 -7.48 4.78
CA LEU A 95 7.63 -6.36 5.10
C LEU A 95 7.01 -6.48 6.50
N SER A 96 7.57 -7.33 7.38
CA SER A 96 7.05 -7.56 8.74
C SER A 96 7.10 -6.30 9.63
N GLY A 97 7.94 -5.32 9.30
CA GLY A 97 8.01 -4.02 9.97
C GLY A 97 7.00 -2.99 9.49
N TYR A 98 6.11 -3.34 8.55
CA TYR A 98 5.13 -2.42 7.96
C TYR A 98 3.70 -2.86 8.27
N SER A 99 2.76 -1.93 8.18
CA SER A 99 1.34 -2.14 8.47
C SER A 99 0.52 -2.52 7.25
N GLY A 100 0.99 -2.17 6.05
CA GLY A 100 0.25 -2.42 4.81
C GLY A 100 0.95 -1.91 3.55
N VAL A 101 0.21 -1.95 2.46
CA VAL A 101 0.62 -1.41 1.15
C VAL A 101 -0.16 -0.12 0.87
N LYS A 102 0.55 0.92 0.46
CA LYS A 102 -0.03 2.16 -0.04
C LYS A 102 0.16 2.23 -1.55
N LEU A 103 -0.93 2.43 -2.28
CA LEU A 103 -0.94 2.62 -3.72
C LEU A 103 -1.30 4.07 -4.03
N ARG A 104 -0.56 4.73 -4.90
CA ARG A 104 -1.00 5.98 -5.51
C ARG A 104 -1.56 5.67 -6.88
N VAL A 105 -2.85 5.98 -7.08
CA VAL A 105 -3.58 5.60 -8.29
C VAL A 105 -4.43 6.75 -8.83
N LYS A 106 -4.77 6.65 -10.13
CA LYS A 106 -5.85 7.40 -10.75
C LYS A 106 -6.61 6.43 -11.64
N ALA A 107 -7.93 6.25 -11.42
CA ALA A 107 -8.67 5.18 -12.06
C ALA A 107 -10.08 5.62 -12.53
N ASP A 108 -10.80 4.66 -13.05
CA ASP A 108 -12.11 4.81 -13.71
C ASP A 108 -13.32 4.69 -12.79
N GLY A 109 -13.12 4.48 -11.47
CA GLY A 109 -14.18 4.30 -10.48
C GLY A 109 -14.62 2.84 -10.32
N ARG A 110 -13.95 1.89 -10.99
CA ARG A 110 -14.19 0.46 -10.79
C ARG A 110 -13.51 -0.05 -9.51
N LYS A 111 -13.89 -1.25 -9.09
CA LYS A 111 -13.25 -1.98 -8.00
C LYS A 111 -12.10 -2.82 -8.55
N TYR A 112 -10.95 -2.74 -7.90
CA TYR A 112 -9.76 -3.51 -8.22
C TYR A 112 -9.37 -4.39 -7.05
N THR A 113 -8.49 -5.38 -7.29
CA THR A 113 -7.93 -6.25 -6.26
C THR A 113 -6.41 -6.14 -6.27
N TRP A 114 -5.82 -5.87 -5.11
CA TRP A 114 -4.38 -6.03 -4.91
C TRP A 114 -4.08 -7.41 -4.36
N SER A 115 -3.09 -8.06 -4.90
CA SER A 115 -2.70 -9.41 -4.52
C SER A 115 -1.25 -9.49 -4.09
N ILE A 116 -1.00 -10.30 -3.07
CA ILE A 116 0.32 -10.62 -2.55
C ILE A 116 0.54 -12.12 -2.63
N GLN A 117 1.75 -12.56 -2.99
CA GLN A 117 2.17 -13.95 -2.86
C GLN A 117 3.38 -14.07 -1.93
N THR A 118 3.49 -15.24 -1.29
CA THR A 118 4.64 -15.66 -0.47
C THR A 118 5.10 -17.06 -0.93
N ASP A 119 5.81 -17.78 -0.09
CA ASP A 119 6.10 -19.20 -0.31
C ASP A 119 4.95 -20.13 0.15
N ALA A 120 3.87 -19.58 0.70
CA ALA A 120 2.75 -20.32 1.25
C ALA A 120 2.06 -21.20 0.22
N ARG A 121 1.67 -22.40 0.67
CA ARG A 121 0.99 -23.38 -0.17
C ARG A 121 -0.22 -24.00 0.53
N TRP A 122 -1.26 -24.20 -0.25
CA TRP A 122 -2.42 -24.97 0.14
C TRP A 122 -2.52 -26.22 -0.75
N ARG A 123 -2.45 -27.41 -0.16
CA ARG A 123 -2.43 -28.71 -0.87
C ARG A 123 -1.37 -28.75 -2.00
N GLY A 124 -0.17 -28.20 -1.72
CA GLY A 124 0.94 -28.13 -2.67
C GLY A 124 0.84 -27.04 -3.74
N ARG A 125 -0.25 -26.24 -3.75
CA ARG A 125 -0.50 -25.16 -4.73
C ARG A 125 -0.23 -23.80 -4.14
N GLN A 126 0.24 -22.87 -4.94
CA GLN A 126 0.53 -21.48 -4.55
C GLN A 126 -0.75 -20.81 -4.02
N VAL A 127 -0.65 -20.13 -2.87
CA VAL A 127 -1.69 -19.29 -2.30
C VAL A 127 -1.42 -17.84 -2.69
N SER A 128 -2.46 -17.12 -3.07
CA SER A 128 -2.44 -15.66 -3.23
C SER A 128 -3.28 -15.03 -2.13
N TYR A 129 -2.88 -13.87 -1.64
CA TYR A 129 -3.62 -13.12 -0.62
C TYR A 129 -4.20 -11.88 -1.28
N TRP A 130 -5.52 -11.73 -1.24
CA TRP A 130 -6.24 -10.69 -1.97
C TRP A 130 -6.91 -9.70 -1.04
N ALA A 131 -6.80 -8.42 -1.41
CA ALA A 131 -7.57 -7.35 -0.80
C ALA A 131 -8.18 -6.48 -1.92
N ASP A 132 -9.48 -6.25 -1.83
CA ASP A 132 -10.21 -5.42 -2.80
C ASP A 132 -10.16 -3.94 -2.39
N PHE A 133 -10.06 -3.05 -3.37
CA PHE A 133 -10.19 -1.61 -3.14
C PHE A 133 -11.07 -0.96 -4.22
N LYS A 134 -11.74 0.12 -3.83
CA LYS A 134 -12.57 0.94 -4.74
C LYS A 134 -11.80 2.18 -5.14
N THR A 135 -12.12 2.71 -6.32
CA THR A 135 -11.56 3.96 -6.82
C THR A 135 -12.66 4.97 -7.12
N ILE A 136 -12.28 6.24 -7.24
CA ILE A 136 -13.16 7.33 -7.65
C ILE A 136 -12.75 7.76 -9.06
N ALA A 137 -13.73 7.78 -9.98
CA ALA A 137 -13.45 8.04 -11.39
C ALA A 137 -12.76 9.39 -11.62
N GLY A 138 -11.58 9.33 -12.22
CA GLY A 138 -10.80 10.51 -12.61
C GLY A 138 -10.03 11.19 -11.48
N GLU A 139 -10.17 10.76 -10.23
CA GLU A 139 -9.44 11.32 -9.10
C GLU A 139 -8.10 10.61 -8.88
N SER A 140 -7.11 11.36 -8.40
CA SER A 140 -5.85 10.81 -7.89
C SER A 140 -6.02 10.50 -6.40
N GLU A 141 -5.78 9.25 -6.01
CA GLU A 141 -6.03 8.75 -4.67
C GLU A 141 -4.80 8.07 -4.09
N GLU A 142 -4.68 8.12 -2.77
CA GLU A 142 -3.81 7.24 -1.99
C GLU A 142 -4.67 6.16 -1.34
N ILE A 143 -4.49 4.93 -1.78
CA ILE A 143 -5.22 3.77 -1.27
C ILE A 143 -4.33 3.05 -0.26
N TYR A 144 -4.77 2.99 0.99
CA TYR A 144 -4.10 2.28 2.08
C TYR A 144 -4.78 0.93 2.27
N ILE A 145 -4.02 -0.15 2.11
CA ILE A 145 -4.49 -1.53 2.24
C ILE A 145 -3.72 -2.19 3.39
N PRO A 146 -4.29 -2.28 4.59
CA PRO A 146 -3.67 -2.96 5.73
C PRO A 146 -3.41 -4.44 5.42
N PHE A 147 -2.30 -5.00 5.90
CA PHE A 147 -2.03 -6.44 5.71
C PHE A 147 -3.08 -7.36 6.34
N THR A 148 -3.84 -6.86 7.31
CA THR A 148 -4.94 -7.59 7.95
C THR A 148 -6.16 -7.78 7.04
N GLU A 149 -6.27 -7.02 5.95
CA GLU A 149 -7.39 -7.15 4.98
C GLU A 149 -7.13 -8.21 3.91
N PHE A 150 -5.91 -8.76 3.85
CA PHE A 150 -5.57 -9.75 2.84
C PHE A 150 -6.06 -11.15 3.21
N ALA A 151 -7.04 -11.65 2.47
CA ALA A 151 -7.57 -13.00 2.62
C ALA A 151 -6.85 -14.01 1.71
N PRO A 152 -6.50 -15.22 2.20
CA PRO A 152 -5.89 -16.25 1.38
C PRO A 152 -6.87 -16.78 0.32
N GLN A 153 -6.41 -16.89 -0.91
CA GLN A 153 -7.21 -17.29 -2.07
C GLN A 153 -6.50 -18.36 -2.88
N PHE A 154 -7.30 -19.23 -3.48
CA PHE A 154 -6.84 -20.12 -4.55
C PHE A 154 -7.83 -20.06 -5.71
N ARG A 155 -7.41 -19.51 -6.86
CA ARG A 155 -8.24 -19.36 -8.07
C ARG A 155 -9.59 -18.69 -7.83
N GLY A 156 -9.61 -17.62 -7.00
CA GLY A 156 -10.82 -16.87 -6.65
C GLY A 156 -11.70 -17.53 -5.57
N PHE A 157 -11.26 -18.64 -4.97
CA PHE A 157 -11.90 -19.24 -3.79
C PHE A 157 -11.13 -18.87 -2.54
N GLU A 158 -11.82 -18.29 -1.57
CA GLU A 158 -11.28 -17.97 -0.26
C GLU A 158 -10.96 -19.25 0.53
N LEU A 159 -9.87 -19.22 1.28
CA LEU A 159 -9.37 -20.32 2.10
C LEU A 159 -9.37 -19.93 3.57
N ASP A 160 -9.42 -20.92 4.46
CA ASP A 160 -9.27 -20.72 5.92
C ASP A 160 -7.80 -20.54 6.37
N GLY A 161 -6.87 -20.40 5.46
CA GLY A 161 -5.44 -20.25 5.70
C GLY A 161 -4.62 -20.85 4.57
N PRO A 162 -3.29 -20.79 4.62
CA PRO A 162 -2.41 -20.27 5.68
C PRO A 162 -2.46 -18.75 5.82
N SER A 163 -2.03 -18.21 6.97
CA SER A 163 -1.89 -16.76 7.19
C SER A 163 -0.80 -16.17 6.31
N LEU A 164 -0.91 -14.88 6.00
CA LEU A 164 0.09 -14.12 5.25
C LEU A 164 1.38 -13.97 6.06
N ASP A 165 2.49 -14.52 5.55
CA ASP A 165 3.83 -14.37 6.12
C ASP A 165 4.51 -13.13 5.49
N LEU A 166 4.52 -12.02 6.23
CA LEU A 166 5.07 -10.74 5.77
C LEU A 166 6.59 -10.77 5.58
N SER A 167 7.29 -11.74 6.18
CA SER A 167 8.74 -11.89 6.01
C SER A 167 9.13 -12.49 4.65
N LYS A 168 8.15 -12.98 3.87
CA LYS A 168 8.36 -13.76 2.64
C LYS A 168 7.55 -13.28 1.44
N ILE A 169 7.31 -11.98 1.35
CA ILE A 169 6.62 -11.42 0.20
C ILE A 169 7.43 -11.67 -1.08
N SER A 170 6.80 -12.23 -2.10
CA SER A 170 7.50 -12.70 -3.31
C SER A 170 6.91 -12.25 -4.63
N GLU A 171 5.69 -11.74 -4.67
CA GLU A 171 5.03 -11.24 -5.88
C GLU A 171 3.90 -10.28 -5.48
N PHE A 172 3.72 -9.22 -6.24
CA PHE A 172 2.50 -8.41 -6.24
C PHE A 172 1.75 -8.60 -7.55
N ALA A 173 0.43 -8.44 -7.47
CA ALA A 173 -0.40 -8.36 -8.66
C ALA A 173 -1.55 -7.37 -8.48
N LEU A 174 -1.90 -6.70 -9.56
CA LEU A 174 -3.09 -5.85 -9.66
C LEU A 174 -4.07 -6.52 -10.62
N TYR A 175 -5.29 -6.76 -10.13
CA TYR A 175 -6.36 -7.36 -10.92
C TYR A 175 -7.49 -6.38 -11.15
N GLN A 176 -8.01 -6.41 -12.35
CA GLN A 176 -9.38 -6.02 -12.63
C GLN A 176 -10.26 -7.28 -12.60
N TYR A 177 -11.05 -7.44 -11.52
CA TYR A 177 -11.85 -8.65 -11.24
C TYR A 177 -13.13 -8.33 -10.47
N ASP A 178 -13.86 -7.31 -10.89
CA ASP A 178 -15.10 -6.88 -10.22
C ASP A 178 -16.37 -7.58 -10.74
N LYS A 179 -16.21 -8.61 -11.59
CA LYS A 179 -17.30 -9.37 -12.20
C LYS A 179 -18.21 -8.55 -13.13
N THR A 180 -17.68 -7.48 -13.68
CA THR A 180 -18.42 -6.59 -14.58
C THR A 180 -17.73 -6.56 -15.94
N ASP A 181 -18.51 -6.72 -17.02
CA ASP A 181 -18.02 -6.56 -18.39
C ASP A 181 -17.72 -5.09 -18.71
N GLY A 182 -16.76 -4.87 -19.58
CA GLY A 182 -16.49 -3.54 -20.13
C GLY A 182 -15.06 -3.07 -19.95
N ALA A 183 -14.83 -1.86 -20.45
CA ALA A 183 -13.53 -1.22 -20.39
C ALA A 183 -13.13 -0.91 -18.94
N PHE A 184 -11.82 -0.92 -18.70
CA PHE A 184 -11.23 -0.49 -17.44
C PHE A 184 -9.93 0.27 -17.69
N GLU A 185 -9.62 1.19 -16.77
CA GLU A 185 -8.39 1.96 -16.80
C GLU A 185 -7.95 2.34 -15.37
N LEU A 186 -6.70 2.03 -15.04
CA LEU A 186 -6.06 2.47 -13.82
C LEU A 186 -4.62 2.87 -14.11
N LYS A 187 -4.24 4.06 -13.70
CA LYS A 187 -2.86 4.52 -13.61
C LYS A 187 -2.32 4.22 -12.22
N LEU A 188 -1.22 3.49 -12.15
CA LEU A 188 -0.47 3.24 -10.93
C LEU A 188 0.77 4.13 -10.93
N LEU A 189 0.89 5.00 -9.92
CA LEU A 189 1.96 5.98 -9.82
C LEU A 189 3.08 5.51 -8.88
N SER A 190 2.73 4.81 -7.80
CA SER A 190 3.71 4.17 -6.91
C SER A 190 3.08 3.04 -6.10
N VAL A 191 3.95 2.14 -5.63
CA VAL A 191 3.66 1.10 -4.64
C VAL A 191 4.62 1.29 -3.48
N GLU A 192 4.09 1.50 -2.29
CA GLU A 192 4.86 1.74 -1.07
C GLU A 192 4.42 0.78 0.03
N ALA A 193 5.32 0.37 0.91
CA ALA A 193 4.93 -0.17 2.22
C ALA A 193 4.87 0.97 3.22
N TYR A 194 3.81 1.01 4.05
CA TYR A 194 3.60 2.06 5.05
C TYR A 194 3.58 1.48 6.47
N THR A 195 3.91 2.32 7.46
CA THR A 195 3.69 2.04 8.89
C THR A 195 2.62 2.98 9.43
N GLN A 196 1.83 2.54 10.38
CA GLN A 196 0.88 3.37 11.13
C GLN A 196 1.54 3.97 12.35
#